data_0bc05a59032f1a86a33e06c3b106d7a1
#
_entry.id   0bc05a59032f1a86a33e06c3b106d7a1
#
_cell.length_a   1.000
_cell.length_b   1.000
_cell.length_c   1.000
_cell.angle_alpha   90.00
_cell.angle_beta   90.00
_cell.angle_gamma   90.00
#
_symmetry.space_group_name_H-M   'P 1'
#
loop_
_entity.id
_entity.type
_entity.pdbx_description
1 polymer ?
#
loop_
_entity_poly.entity_id
_entity_poly.type
_entity_poly.pdbx_seq_one_letter_code
_entity_poly.pdbx_strand_id
1 'polypeptide(L)'
;MLATKRILKENFLFPILPRNNNLQVEYIHSLNMSIETNAELSISNAIPADLTKYIVKGTNQVFISGQFGHLMFQQFKIRDDFPFIYYNQYSLEQEQTFRFCSEEPHLCLQFELSNHVDLDMEGIGQWNLGQGTYNLLYTPSLEARVTLRPGKLYRSLNIYLTQEDLAPLRKYNKLLHAFLQKVSTGQACMLYPKNQPINTLIEQIIQVILISQLKGPMQHLFLEIKINELLLTCLDPNNEIESNAGFDSQEAEINQLCEAKRIWLENIKQPISLCSLARRTGLNENKLYVGFKKLFNLSPYGLILQTRMELAQRSLTETELSISEIADRIGYTGVQSFSKAFKMFFKESPLQYRKRLQQQQ
;
A
#
# COMPACT_ATOMS: atom_id res chain seq x y z
N MET A 1 -21.12 38.23 2.28
CA MET A 1 -21.06 36.76 2.19
C MET A 1 -20.61 36.25 0.80
N LEU A 2 -19.82 37.03 0.07
CA LEU A 2 -19.36 36.72 -1.31
C LEU A 2 -17.89 37.10 -1.56
N ALA A 3 -17.10 37.35 -0.50
CA ALA A 3 -15.73 37.81 -0.64
C ALA A 3 -14.65 36.76 -0.28
N THR A 4 -15.06 35.57 0.17
CA THR A 4 -14.10 34.53 0.67
C THR A 4 -13.74 33.46 -0.39
N LYS A 5 -14.34 33.52 -1.58
CA LYS A 5 -14.15 32.51 -2.64
C LYS A 5 -13.01 32.79 -3.64
N ARG A 6 -12.21 33.85 -3.46
CA ARG A 6 -11.27 34.29 -4.52
C ARG A 6 -9.79 34.30 -4.15
N ILE A 7 -9.40 33.83 -2.94
CA ILE A 7 -7.98 33.88 -2.49
C ILE A 7 -7.30 32.51 -2.41
N LEU A 8 -7.96 31.42 -2.79
CA LEU A 8 -7.45 30.05 -2.58
C LEU A 8 -6.85 29.41 -3.83
N LYS A 9 -6.41 30.16 -4.84
CA LYS A 9 -5.84 29.57 -6.07
C LYS A 9 -4.31 29.44 -6.12
N GLU A 10 -3.56 29.95 -5.15
CA GLU A 10 -2.08 29.99 -5.28
C GLU A 10 -1.26 29.57 -4.07
N ASN A 11 -1.83 29.21 -2.92
CA ASN A 11 -1.06 28.70 -1.79
C ASN A 11 -1.84 27.59 -1.07
N PHE A 12 -1.23 26.44 -0.93
CA PHE A 12 -1.68 25.25 -0.21
C PHE A 12 -2.03 25.56 1.27
N LEU A 13 -3.19 26.11 1.53
CA LEU A 13 -3.71 26.30 2.87
C LEU A 13 -5.12 25.69 2.91
N PHE A 14 -5.25 24.66 3.74
CA PHE A 14 -6.51 23.99 4.02
C PHE A 14 -7.43 24.94 4.79
N PRO A 15 -8.69 25.15 4.40
CA PRO A 15 -9.65 25.78 5.28
C PRO A 15 -10.04 24.81 6.39
N ILE A 16 -9.57 25.08 7.61
CA ILE A 16 -10.10 24.48 8.83
C ILE A 16 -11.40 25.22 9.14
N LEU A 17 -12.53 24.57 8.96
CA LEU A 17 -13.81 25.11 9.41
C LEU A 17 -14.22 24.42 10.71
N PRO A 18 -14.15 25.09 11.86
CA PRO A 18 -14.70 24.54 13.10
C PRO A 18 -16.22 24.56 13.04
N ARG A 19 -16.85 23.42 12.95
CA ARG A 19 -18.27 23.23 13.25
C ARG A 19 -18.39 22.17 14.36
N ASN A 20 -18.82 22.65 15.54
CA ASN A 20 -19.28 21.84 16.67
C ASN A 20 -18.37 20.64 17.05
N ASN A 21 -17.19 20.90 17.63
CA ASN A 21 -16.26 19.90 18.20
C ASN A 21 -15.78 18.77 17.25
N ASN A 22 -16.14 18.78 15.98
CA ASN A 22 -15.61 17.91 14.95
C ASN A 22 -14.71 18.72 14.04
N LEU A 23 -13.42 18.41 13.99
CA LEU A 23 -12.50 18.95 13.00
C LEU A 23 -12.79 18.27 11.66
N GLN A 24 -13.29 19.04 10.72
CA GLN A 24 -13.52 18.62 9.35
C GLN A 24 -12.26 18.97 8.55
N VAL A 25 -11.53 17.98 8.08
CA VAL A 25 -10.40 18.15 7.18
C VAL A 25 -10.90 17.95 5.77
N GLU A 26 -11.06 19.03 5.02
CA GLU A 26 -11.33 18.90 3.59
C GLU A 26 -10.09 18.37 2.89
N TYR A 27 -10.21 17.15 2.38
CA TYR A 27 -9.12 16.42 1.77
C TYR A 27 -8.96 16.84 0.32
N ILE A 28 -7.86 17.52 0.05
CA ILE A 28 -7.11 17.70 -1.21
C ILE A 28 -7.93 17.65 -2.51
N HIS A 29 -8.06 18.79 -3.06
CA HIS A 29 -8.25 19.30 -4.44
C HIS A 29 -9.09 18.55 -5.49
N SER A 30 -9.56 17.30 -5.28
CA SER A 30 -10.39 16.60 -6.27
C SER A 30 -11.34 15.57 -5.71
N LEU A 31 -11.13 15.16 -4.48
CA LEU A 31 -12.06 14.36 -3.71
C LEU A 31 -12.50 15.25 -2.56
N ASN A 32 -13.68 15.85 -2.61
CA ASN A 32 -14.27 16.61 -1.50
C ASN A 32 -14.57 15.67 -0.32
N MET A 33 -13.51 15.06 0.22
CA MET A 33 -13.60 14.08 1.29
C MET A 33 -13.28 14.75 2.62
N SER A 34 -14.13 14.56 3.60
CA SER A 34 -13.91 15.00 4.97
C SER A 34 -13.56 13.84 5.88
N ILE A 35 -12.76 14.12 6.91
CA ILE A 35 -12.43 13.17 7.97
C ILE A 35 -13.00 13.71 9.27
N GLU A 36 -13.83 12.93 9.92
CA GLU A 36 -14.41 13.28 11.21
C GLU A 36 -13.91 12.32 12.28
N THR A 37 -13.62 12.86 13.46
CA THR A 37 -13.23 12.09 14.64
C THR A 37 -13.55 12.88 15.90
N ASN A 38 -13.75 12.20 17.02
CA ASN A 38 -13.92 12.84 18.34
C ASN A 38 -12.59 13.26 19.00
N ALA A 39 -11.45 12.95 18.37
CA ALA A 39 -10.13 13.30 18.89
C ALA A 39 -9.72 14.70 18.41
N GLU A 40 -8.94 15.41 19.25
CA GLU A 40 -8.28 16.64 18.81
C GLU A 40 -7.25 16.34 17.73
N LEU A 41 -7.29 17.09 16.64
CA LEU A 41 -6.42 16.93 15.47
C LEU A 41 -5.48 18.14 15.31
N SER A 42 -4.25 17.83 14.95
CA SER A 42 -3.28 18.80 14.43
C SER A 42 -2.92 18.40 13.01
N ILE A 43 -2.98 19.36 12.09
CA ILE A 43 -2.68 19.15 10.67
C ILE A 43 -1.44 19.91 10.31
N SER A 44 -0.52 19.27 9.63
CA SER A 44 0.75 19.86 9.19
C SER A 44 1.19 19.30 7.85
N ASN A 45 1.85 20.12 7.04
CA ASN A 45 2.61 19.66 5.90
C ASN A 45 4.06 19.30 6.30
N ALA A 46 4.48 19.68 7.53
CA ALA A 46 5.77 19.32 8.07
C ALA A 46 5.69 17.94 8.73
N ILE A 47 6.43 16.99 8.19
CA ILE A 47 6.49 15.62 8.70
C ILE A 47 7.60 15.52 9.74
N PRO A 48 7.36 14.91 10.91
CA PRO A 48 8.38 14.66 11.92
C PRO A 48 9.61 13.93 11.35
N ALA A 49 10.79 14.28 11.86
CA ALA A 49 12.08 13.81 11.32
C ALA A 49 12.20 12.26 11.31
N ASP A 50 11.65 11.59 12.31
CA ASP A 50 11.64 10.12 12.43
C ASP A 50 10.74 9.44 11.40
N LEU A 51 9.77 10.17 10.82
CA LEU A 51 8.83 9.68 9.80
C LEU A 51 9.26 10.02 8.37
N THR A 52 10.27 10.87 8.20
CA THR A 52 10.75 11.27 6.85
C THR A 52 11.23 10.09 6.01
N LYS A 53 11.69 9.01 6.64
CA LYS A 53 12.08 7.75 5.99
C LYS A 53 10.94 7.03 5.26
N TYR A 54 9.69 7.40 5.55
CA TYR A 54 8.50 6.84 4.91
C TYR A 54 7.94 7.72 3.80
N ILE A 55 8.56 8.87 3.54
CA ILE A 55 8.13 9.77 2.47
C ILE A 55 8.49 9.15 1.12
N VAL A 56 7.47 9.04 0.28
CA VAL A 56 7.65 8.68 -1.13
C VAL A 56 7.99 9.95 -1.91
N LYS A 57 9.08 9.92 -2.66
CA LYS A 57 9.54 11.10 -3.42
C LYS A 57 8.54 11.48 -4.52
N GLY A 58 8.35 12.77 -4.69
CA GLY A 58 7.44 13.29 -5.73
C GLY A 58 5.97 13.24 -5.36
N THR A 59 5.64 13.07 -4.08
CA THR A 59 4.28 13.16 -3.56
C THR A 59 4.06 14.44 -2.78
N ASN A 60 2.80 14.91 -2.76
CA ASN A 60 2.35 15.89 -1.79
C ASN A 60 1.95 15.16 -0.51
N GLN A 61 2.32 15.67 0.65
CA GLN A 61 2.07 15.02 1.92
C GLN A 61 1.12 15.83 2.80
N VAL A 62 0.25 15.12 3.51
CA VAL A 62 -0.54 15.63 4.62
C VAL A 62 -0.31 14.75 5.83
N PHE A 63 0.02 15.38 6.93
CA PHE A 63 0.25 14.73 8.20
C PHE A 63 -0.78 15.20 9.21
N ILE A 64 -1.52 14.25 9.76
CA ILE A 64 -2.52 14.48 10.79
C ILE A 64 -2.06 13.76 12.04
N SER A 65 -2.00 14.46 13.16
CA SER A 65 -1.60 13.87 14.45
C SER A 65 -2.53 14.31 15.56
N GLY A 66 -2.56 13.53 16.63
CA GLY A 66 -3.31 13.78 17.84
C GLY A 66 -2.88 12.82 18.94
N GLN A 67 -3.62 12.79 20.04
CA GLN A 67 -3.37 11.83 21.13
C GLN A 67 -3.54 10.37 20.68
N PHE A 68 -4.25 10.13 19.58
CA PHE A 68 -4.46 8.81 19.00
C PHE A 68 -3.24 8.29 18.22
N GLY A 69 -2.24 9.11 17.91
CA GLY A 69 -1.12 8.80 17.04
C GLY A 69 -1.08 9.68 15.79
N HIS A 70 -0.83 9.09 14.61
CA HIS A 70 -0.73 9.86 13.38
C HIS A 70 -1.28 9.13 12.14
N LEU A 71 -1.73 9.95 11.18
CA LEU A 71 -2.10 9.56 9.82
C LEU A 71 -1.23 10.34 8.85
N MET A 72 -0.60 9.66 7.91
CA MET A 72 0.17 10.28 6.84
C MET A 72 -0.41 9.87 5.49
N PHE A 73 -0.78 10.86 4.70
CA PHE A 73 -1.31 10.70 3.36
C PHE A 73 -0.33 11.27 2.35
N GLN A 74 -0.02 10.51 1.32
CA GLN A 74 0.93 10.88 0.29
C GLN A 74 0.27 10.77 -1.07
N GLN A 75 0.06 11.89 -1.73
CA GLN A 75 -0.63 11.97 -3.02
C GLN A 75 0.38 12.07 -4.15
N PHE A 76 0.26 11.17 -5.12
CA PHE A 76 0.88 11.33 -6.43
C PHE A 76 -0.07 12.08 -7.36
N LYS A 77 0.40 13.13 -8.01
CA LYS A 77 -0.35 13.83 -9.05
C LYS A 77 0.08 13.27 -10.40
N ILE A 78 -0.87 12.79 -11.21
CA ILE A 78 -0.59 12.23 -12.54
C ILE A 78 -0.90 13.24 -13.64
N ARG A 79 -2.11 13.79 -13.65
CA ARG A 79 -2.59 14.86 -14.55
C ARG A 79 -3.59 15.72 -13.79
N ASP A 80 -3.96 16.88 -14.33
CA ASP A 80 -4.95 17.75 -13.65
C ASP A 80 -6.37 17.15 -13.69
N ASP A 81 -6.65 16.28 -14.64
CA ASP A 81 -7.93 15.62 -14.93
C ASP A 81 -7.93 14.11 -14.69
N PHE A 82 -6.84 13.54 -14.14
CA PHE A 82 -6.67 12.09 -14.02
C PHE A 82 -6.65 11.61 -12.56
N PRO A 83 -6.88 10.30 -12.36
CA PRO A 83 -7.00 9.70 -11.05
C PRO A 83 -5.83 10.02 -10.15
N PHE A 84 -6.14 10.09 -8.87
CA PHE A 84 -5.16 10.32 -7.83
C PHE A 84 -4.71 9.00 -7.27
N ILE A 85 -3.41 8.90 -6.99
CA ILE A 85 -2.87 7.79 -6.21
C ILE A 85 -2.58 8.31 -4.82
N TYR A 86 -3.14 7.64 -3.82
CA TYR A 86 -2.82 7.87 -2.42
C TYR A 86 -2.08 6.68 -1.85
N TYR A 87 -0.91 6.94 -1.30
CA TYR A 87 -0.23 6.02 -0.42
C TYR A 87 -0.42 6.48 1.01
N ASN A 88 -1.10 5.69 1.80
CA ASN A 88 -1.49 6.04 3.15
C ASN A 88 -0.70 5.23 4.17
N GLN A 89 -0.31 5.88 5.25
CA GLN A 89 0.33 5.26 6.41
C GLN A 89 -0.30 5.78 7.70
N TYR A 90 -0.75 4.87 8.55
CA TYR A 90 -1.35 5.19 9.84
C TYR A 90 -0.68 4.41 10.95
N SER A 91 -0.34 5.08 12.04
CA SER A 91 0.15 4.45 13.25
C SER A 91 -0.56 5.08 14.46
N LEU A 92 -1.21 4.23 15.25
CA LEU A 92 -2.04 4.69 16.36
C LEU A 92 -1.52 4.15 17.69
N GLU A 93 -1.62 4.99 18.72
CA GLU A 93 -1.33 4.68 20.12
C GLU A 93 -2.61 4.31 20.86
N GLN A 94 -3.77 4.74 20.37
CA GLN A 94 -5.09 4.43 20.90
C GLN A 94 -6.02 4.01 19.76
N GLU A 95 -7.00 3.13 20.05
CA GLU A 95 -8.03 2.78 19.07
C GLU A 95 -8.84 4.01 18.71
N GLN A 96 -9.01 4.25 17.41
CA GLN A 96 -9.73 5.38 16.91
C GLN A 96 -10.58 5.01 15.70
N THR A 97 -11.82 5.51 15.68
CA THR A 97 -12.70 5.42 14.52
C THR A 97 -12.71 6.77 13.79
N PHE A 98 -12.46 6.70 12.50
CA PHE A 98 -12.53 7.83 11.58
C PHE A 98 -13.73 7.65 10.67
N ARG A 99 -14.42 8.74 10.39
CA ARG A 99 -15.47 8.79 9.39
C ARG A 99 -14.97 9.55 8.18
N PHE A 100 -15.05 8.92 7.01
CA PHE A 100 -14.68 9.49 5.72
C PHE A 100 -15.96 9.76 4.96
N CYS A 101 -16.16 11.00 4.55
CA CYS A 101 -17.39 11.44 3.86
C CYS A 101 -17.04 12.19 2.58
N SER A 102 -17.79 11.93 1.52
CA SER A 102 -17.75 12.72 0.28
C SER A 102 -19.07 12.58 -0.47
N GLU A 103 -19.54 13.66 -1.07
CA GLU A 103 -20.73 13.67 -1.94
C GLU A 103 -20.39 13.24 -3.38
N GLU A 104 -19.11 13.16 -3.72
CA GLU A 104 -18.63 12.78 -5.05
C GLU A 104 -18.56 11.27 -5.21
N PRO A 105 -18.81 10.75 -6.43
CA PRO A 105 -18.63 9.32 -6.70
C PRO A 105 -17.16 8.87 -6.54
N HIS A 106 -16.97 7.71 -5.95
CA HIS A 106 -15.67 7.09 -5.76
C HIS A 106 -15.58 5.77 -6.51
N LEU A 107 -14.67 5.69 -7.47
CA LEU A 107 -14.27 4.47 -8.16
C LEU A 107 -12.80 4.24 -7.81
N CYS A 108 -12.53 3.26 -6.97
CA CYS A 108 -11.21 3.09 -6.34
C CYS A 108 -10.71 1.66 -6.43
N LEU A 109 -9.51 1.48 -7.01
CA LEU A 109 -8.74 0.26 -6.88
C LEU A 109 -7.88 0.37 -5.61
N GLN A 110 -8.25 -0.40 -4.59
CA GLN A 110 -7.70 -0.32 -3.25
C GLN A 110 -6.84 -1.54 -2.94
N PHE A 111 -5.61 -1.31 -2.48
CA PHE A 111 -4.66 -2.32 -2.02
C PHE A 111 -4.37 -2.13 -0.55
N GLU A 112 -4.53 -3.18 0.25
CA GLU A 112 -4.13 -3.19 1.65
C GLU A 112 -2.77 -3.89 1.80
N LEU A 113 -1.75 -3.11 2.12
CA LEU A 113 -0.35 -3.58 2.12
C LEU A 113 0.09 -4.10 3.48
N SER A 114 -0.53 -3.63 4.57
CA SER A 114 -0.20 -4.13 5.92
C SER A 114 -1.33 -3.93 6.91
N ASN A 115 -1.56 -4.98 7.68
CA ASN A 115 -2.65 -5.12 8.66
C ASN A 115 -4.05 -5.20 8.04
N HIS A 116 -5.04 -5.46 8.88
CA HIS A 116 -6.45 -5.53 8.48
C HIS A 116 -7.13 -4.22 8.83
N VAL A 117 -7.97 -3.74 7.94
CA VAL A 117 -8.80 -2.57 8.17
C VAL A 117 -10.26 -2.99 8.18
N ASP A 118 -10.94 -2.72 9.29
CA ASP A 118 -12.38 -2.93 9.41
C ASP A 118 -13.09 -1.67 8.91
N LEU A 119 -13.86 -1.83 7.85
CA LEU A 119 -14.62 -0.79 7.16
C LEU A 119 -16.12 -1.05 7.32
N ASP A 120 -16.87 0.01 7.60
CA ASP A 120 -18.33 0.02 7.46
C ASP A 120 -18.67 1.12 6.45
N MET A 121 -19.13 0.73 5.27
CA MET A 121 -19.31 1.62 4.13
C MET A 121 -20.76 1.58 3.65
N GLU A 122 -21.38 2.74 3.53
CA GLU A 122 -22.75 2.84 3.04
C GLU A 122 -22.88 2.24 1.63
N GLY A 123 -23.91 1.42 1.42
CA GLY A 123 -24.19 0.73 0.16
C GLY A 123 -23.36 -0.53 -0.08
N ILE A 124 -22.27 -0.76 0.68
CA ILE A 124 -21.46 -1.99 0.63
C ILE A 124 -21.64 -2.80 1.92
N GLY A 125 -21.78 -2.11 3.08
CA GLY A 125 -21.89 -2.70 4.40
C GLY A 125 -20.56 -2.92 5.09
N GLN A 126 -20.55 -3.82 6.09
CA GLN A 126 -19.33 -4.17 6.81
C GLN A 126 -18.40 -5.00 5.93
N TRP A 127 -17.19 -4.54 5.83
CA TRP A 127 -16.17 -5.16 5.00
C TRP A 127 -14.82 -5.15 5.68
N ASN A 128 -14.15 -6.30 5.66
CA ASN A 128 -12.79 -6.44 6.15
C ASN A 128 -11.82 -6.46 4.98
N LEU A 129 -10.96 -5.45 4.90
CA LEU A 129 -9.88 -5.40 3.93
C LEU A 129 -8.64 -6.05 4.55
N GLY A 130 -8.40 -7.30 4.16
CA GLY A 130 -7.28 -8.11 4.68
C GLY A 130 -5.92 -7.64 4.17
N GLN A 131 -4.89 -7.84 4.99
CA GLN A 131 -3.51 -7.59 4.56
C GLN A 131 -3.14 -8.39 3.31
N GLY A 132 -2.46 -7.74 2.36
CA GLY A 132 -2.01 -8.38 1.12
C GLY A 132 -3.14 -8.67 0.14
N THR A 133 -4.24 -7.91 0.23
CA THR A 133 -5.39 -8.06 -0.66
C THR A 133 -5.75 -6.76 -1.37
N TYR A 134 -6.53 -6.87 -2.45
CA TYR A 134 -7.06 -5.74 -3.18
C TYR A 134 -8.49 -5.99 -3.66
N ASN A 135 -9.20 -4.90 -3.98
CA ASN A 135 -10.46 -4.93 -4.71
C ASN A 135 -10.66 -3.62 -5.48
N LEU A 136 -11.54 -3.65 -6.47
CA LEU A 136 -12.05 -2.47 -7.15
C LEU A 136 -13.46 -2.21 -6.64
N LEU A 137 -13.72 -1.03 -6.11
CA LEU A 137 -14.99 -0.66 -5.52
C LEU A 137 -15.52 0.63 -6.13
N TYR A 138 -16.83 0.76 -6.12
CA TYR A 138 -17.54 1.98 -6.50
C TYR A 138 -18.61 2.33 -5.47
N THR A 139 -18.67 3.60 -5.09
CA THR A 139 -19.76 4.20 -4.32
C THR A 139 -20.17 5.52 -4.96
N PRO A 140 -21.48 5.83 -5.08
CA PRO A 140 -21.97 7.08 -5.63
C PRO A 140 -21.68 8.28 -4.71
N SER A 141 -21.52 8.02 -3.42
CA SER A 141 -21.03 8.91 -2.38
C SER A 141 -20.22 8.11 -1.40
N LEU A 142 -19.26 8.69 -0.73
CA LEU A 142 -18.47 8.01 0.30
C LEU A 142 -19.04 8.35 1.67
N GLU A 143 -19.47 7.34 2.38
CA GLU A 143 -19.78 7.37 3.79
C GLU A 143 -19.17 6.10 4.39
N ALA A 144 -17.97 6.24 4.97
CA ALA A 144 -17.23 5.09 5.48
C ALA A 144 -16.72 5.33 6.90
N ARG A 145 -16.89 4.35 7.77
CA ARG A 145 -16.27 4.31 9.10
C ARG A 145 -15.12 3.34 9.09
N VAL A 146 -13.97 3.80 9.54
CA VAL A 146 -12.73 3.04 9.59
C VAL A 146 -12.25 2.98 11.02
N THR A 147 -12.19 1.79 11.62
CA THR A 147 -11.67 1.60 12.97
C THR A 147 -10.25 1.05 12.89
N LEU A 148 -9.29 1.80 13.43
CA LEU A 148 -7.88 1.45 13.47
C LEU A 148 -7.46 1.17 14.92
N ARG A 149 -6.66 0.10 15.11
CA ARG A 149 -6.23 -0.38 16.42
C ARG A 149 -4.80 0.05 16.74
N PRO A 150 -4.45 0.24 18.01
CA PRO A 150 -3.12 0.66 18.43
C PRO A 150 -2.04 -0.38 18.15
N GLY A 151 -0.79 0.10 18.11
CA GLY A 151 0.40 -0.75 17.99
C GLY A 151 0.58 -1.40 16.62
N LYS A 152 -0.13 -0.93 15.61
CA LYS A 152 -0.05 -1.42 14.23
C LYS A 152 0.31 -0.32 13.26
N LEU A 153 1.07 -0.65 12.22
CA LEU A 153 1.34 0.23 11.10
C LEU A 153 0.45 -0.20 9.92
N TYR A 154 -0.53 0.60 9.59
CA TYR A 154 -1.40 0.41 8.43
C TYR A 154 -0.78 1.09 7.21
N ARG A 155 -0.80 0.41 6.07
CA ARG A 155 -0.34 0.94 4.79
C ARG A 155 -1.28 0.51 3.70
N SER A 156 -1.79 1.46 2.94
CA SER A 156 -2.64 1.18 1.78
C SER A 156 -2.21 2.00 0.57
N LEU A 157 -2.49 1.49 -0.62
CA LEU A 157 -2.37 2.20 -1.88
C LEU A 157 -3.76 2.25 -2.51
N ASN A 158 -4.25 3.45 -2.76
CA ASN A 158 -5.57 3.70 -3.32
C ASN A 158 -5.41 4.44 -4.65
N ILE A 159 -5.94 3.86 -5.72
CA ILE A 159 -5.93 4.45 -7.06
C ILE A 159 -7.36 4.78 -7.43
N TYR A 160 -7.67 6.07 -7.49
CA TYR A 160 -8.97 6.57 -7.90
C TYR A 160 -9.03 6.65 -9.42
N LEU A 161 -10.07 6.09 -10.01
CA LEU A 161 -10.25 5.91 -11.43
C LEU A 161 -11.54 6.59 -11.89
N THR A 162 -11.62 6.81 -13.20
CA THR A 162 -12.88 7.17 -13.87
C THR A 162 -13.45 5.95 -14.60
N GLN A 163 -14.72 6.03 -15.01
CA GLN A 163 -15.31 4.99 -15.86
C GLN A 163 -14.59 4.90 -17.23
N GLU A 164 -14.06 6.03 -17.70
CA GLU A 164 -13.34 6.13 -18.97
C GLU A 164 -12.01 5.38 -18.94
N ASP A 165 -11.32 5.35 -17.80
CA ASP A 165 -10.09 4.57 -17.62
C ASP A 165 -10.33 3.07 -17.76
N LEU A 166 -11.50 2.60 -17.34
CA LEU A 166 -11.87 1.18 -17.36
C LEU A 166 -12.63 0.77 -18.64
N ALA A 167 -13.24 1.71 -19.34
CA ALA A 167 -14.08 1.45 -20.51
C ALA A 167 -13.38 0.63 -21.61
N PRO A 168 -12.09 0.85 -21.96
CA PRO A 168 -11.39 0.05 -22.96
C PRO A 168 -11.25 -1.43 -22.57
N LEU A 169 -11.20 -1.72 -21.26
CA LEU A 169 -10.95 -3.07 -20.72
C LEU A 169 -12.22 -3.91 -20.62
N ARG A 170 -13.41 -3.29 -20.59
CA ARG A 170 -14.70 -3.96 -20.38
C ARG A 170 -14.99 -5.09 -21.37
N LYS A 171 -14.52 -4.99 -22.60
CA LYS A 171 -14.74 -6.01 -23.64
C LYS A 171 -13.93 -7.29 -23.43
N TYR A 172 -12.89 -7.22 -22.61
CA TYR A 172 -11.99 -8.34 -22.34
C TYR A 172 -12.30 -9.05 -21.01
N ASN A 173 -13.08 -8.42 -20.13
CA ASN A 173 -13.42 -8.97 -18.83
C ASN A 173 -14.94 -8.84 -18.56
N LYS A 174 -15.64 -9.99 -18.44
CA LYS A 174 -17.10 -10.04 -18.24
C LYS A 174 -17.51 -9.48 -16.87
N LEU A 175 -16.72 -9.72 -15.82
CA LEU A 175 -16.98 -9.16 -14.49
C LEU A 175 -16.88 -7.65 -14.50
N LEU A 176 -15.86 -7.11 -15.14
CA LEU A 176 -15.70 -5.65 -15.29
C LEU A 176 -16.86 -5.06 -16.08
N HIS A 177 -17.34 -5.76 -17.14
CA HIS A 177 -18.50 -5.29 -17.87
C HIS A 177 -19.75 -5.18 -16.97
N ALA A 178 -20.06 -6.23 -16.20
CA ALA A 178 -21.19 -6.23 -15.26
C ALA A 178 -21.00 -5.19 -14.13
N PHE A 179 -19.79 -5.04 -13.62
CA PHE A 179 -19.45 -4.02 -12.64
C PHE A 179 -19.72 -2.60 -13.18
N LEU A 180 -19.23 -2.26 -14.37
CA LEU A 180 -19.43 -0.95 -14.98
C LEU A 180 -20.92 -0.65 -15.32
N GLN A 181 -21.74 -1.68 -15.56
CA GLN A 181 -23.19 -1.50 -15.68
C GLN A 181 -23.79 -1.01 -14.35
N LYS A 182 -23.39 -1.55 -13.21
CA LYS A 182 -23.83 -1.09 -11.88
C LYS A 182 -23.32 0.33 -11.59
N VAL A 183 -22.06 0.60 -11.92
CA VAL A 183 -21.45 1.94 -11.79
C VAL A 183 -22.25 2.98 -12.56
N SER A 184 -22.65 2.69 -13.81
CA SER A 184 -23.42 3.61 -14.65
C SER A 184 -24.84 3.90 -14.12
N THR A 185 -25.38 3.02 -13.27
CA THR A 185 -26.67 3.24 -12.57
C THR A 185 -26.51 3.85 -11.18
N GLY A 186 -25.29 4.20 -10.77
CA GLY A 186 -25.02 4.76 -9.44
C GLY A 186 -25.15 3.74 -8.30
N GLN A 187 -25.11 2.44 -8.59
CA GLN A 187 -25.22 1.40 -7.58
C GLN A 187 -23.85 1.13 -6.93
N ALA A 188 -23.75 1.28 -5.61
CA ALA A 188 -22.55 0.90 -4.87
C ALA A 188 -22.26 -0.60 -5.07
N CYS A 189 -21.01 -0.93 -5.42
CA CYS A 189 -20.63 -2.31 -5.72
C CYS A 189 -19.11 -2.53 -5.63
N MET A 190 -18.73 -3.79 -5.49
CA MET A 190 -17.37 -4.27 -5.65
C MET A 190 -17.25 -5.12 -6.92
N LEU A 191 -16.07 -5.08 -7.56
CA LEU A 191 -15.81 -5.93 -8.73
C LEU A 191 -15.79 -7.40 -8.34
N TYR A 192 -15.02 -7.73 -7.31
CA TYR A 192 -14.93 -9.09 -6.78
C TYR A 192 -15.77 -9.22 -5.51
N PRO A 193 -16.59 -10.28 -5.38
CA PRO A 193 -17.35 -10.54 -4.15
C PRO A 193 -16.46 -10.70 -2.90
N LYS A 194 -15.21 -11.13 -3.10
CA LYS A 194 -14.17 -11.24 -2.09
C LYS A 194 -12.91 -10.54 -2.56
N ASN A 195 -12.12 -10.03 -1.62
CA ASN A 195 -10.84 -9.40 -1.96
C ASN A 195 -9.90 -10.41 -2.64
N GLN A 196 -9.16 -9.94 -3.63
CA GLN A 196 -8.19 -10.74 -4.35
C GLN A 196 -6.80 -10.60 -3.70
N PRO A 197 -5.98 -11.65 -3.70
CA PRO A 197 -4.64 -11.57 -3.14
C PRO A 197 -3.71 -10.72 -4.01
N ILE A 198 -2.89 -9.91 -3.37
CA ILE A 198 -1.77 -9.23 -4.03
C ILE A 198 -0.70 -10.29 -4.33
N ASN A 199 -0.60 -10.69 -5.59
CA ASN A 199 0.46 -11.60 -6.04
C ASN A 199 1.80 -10.85 -6.19
N THR A 200 2.88 -11.62 -6.48
CA THR A 200 4.23 -11.06 -6.59
C THR A 200 4.35 -9.99 -7.68
N LEU A 201 3.66 -10.16 -8.81
CA LEU A 201 3.73 -9.19 -9.90
C LEU A 201 3.08 -7.86 -9.48
N ILE A 202 1.88 -7.90 -8.90
CA ILE A 202 1.21 -6.72 -8.35
C ILE A 202 2.09 -6.05 -7.28
N GLU A 203 2.68 -6.83 -6.36
CA GLU A 203 3.57 -6.31 -5.34
C GLU A 203 4.79 -5.60 -5.94
N GLN A 204 5.42 -6.20 -6.96
CA GLN A 204 6.56 -5.60 -7.66
C GLN A 204 6.20 -4.27 -8.33
N ILE A 205 5.05 -4.20 -9.02
CA ILE A 205 4.59 -2.97 -9.67
C ILE A 205 4.35 -1.88 -8.61
N ILE A 206 3.70 -2.20 -7.50
CA ILE A 206 3.47 -1.28 -6.38
C ILE A 206 4.81 -0.78 -5.82
N GLN A 207 5.77 -1.67 -5.57
CA GLN A 207 7.09 -1.29 -5.06
C GLN A 207 7.80 -0.35 -6.03
N VAL A 208 7.77 -0.62 -7.32
CA VAL A 208 8.39 0.23 -8.35
C VAL A 208 7.75 1.62 -8.38
N ILE A 209 6.42 1.74 -8.19
CA ILE A 209 5.73 3.02 -8.02
C ILE A 209 6.27 3.77 -6.80
N LEU A 210 6.36 3.11 -5.65
CA LEU A 210 6.71 3.73 -4.38
C LEU A 210 8.19 4.16 -4.29
N ILE A 211 9.10 3.49 -5.00
CA ILE A 211 10.54 3.81 -4.97
C ILE A 211 11.01 4.67 -6.14
N SER A 212 10.12 5.06 -7.05
CA SER A 212 10.47 5.86 -8.22
C SER A 212 11.14 7.18 -7.83
N GLN A 213 12.21 7.53 -8.55
CA GLN A 213 12.94 8.79 -8.39
C GLN A 213 12.59 9.81 -9.48
N LEU A 214 11.70 9.45 -10.41
CA LEU A 214 11.28 10.32 -11.50
C LEU A 214 10.52 11.54 -10.97
N LYS A 215 10.59 12.65 -11.69
CA LYS A 215 9.94 13.92 -11.34
C LYS A 215 9.31 14.56 -12.59
N GLY A 216 8.34 15.46 -12.35
CA GLY A 216 7.70 16.24 -13.41
C GLY A 216 7.02 15.37 -14.47
N PRO A 217 7.02 15.77 -15.76
CA PRO A 217 6.30 15.06 -16.82
C PRO A 217 6.69 13.58 -16.97
N MET A 218 7.97 13.25 -16.72
CA MET A 218 8.43 11.85 -16.77
C MET A 218 7.83 11.00 -15.65
N GLN A 219 7.62 11.56 -14.47
CA GLN A 219 6.92 10.89 -13.39
C GLN A 219 5.46 10.62 -13.76
N HIS A 220 4.78 11.59 -14.36
CA HIS A 220 3.38 11.45 -14.79
C HIS A 220 3.22 10.28 -15.78
N LEU A 221 4.02 10.28 -16.85
CA LEU A 221 4.01 9.21 -17.85
C LEU A 221 4.34 7.84 -17.24
N PHE A 222 5.32 7.79 -16.36
CA PHE A 222 5.70 6.56 -15.65
C PHE A 222 4.54 6.02 -14.80
N LEU A 223 3.88 6.88 -14.03
CA LEU A 223 2.75 6.48 -13.19
C LEU A 223 1.58 6.00 -14.02
N GLU A 224 1.27 6.68 -15.13
CA GLU A 224 0.22 6.27 -16.07
C GLU A 224 0.48 4.86 -16.63
N ILE A 225 1.71 4.58 -17.05
CA ILE A 225 2.11 3.26 -17.55
C ILE A 225 1.95 2.22 -16.43
N LYS A 226 2.41 2.53 -15.20
CA LYS A 226 2.35 1.58 -14.08
C LYS A 226 0.94 1.33 -13.59
N ILE A 227 0.05 2.31 -13.63
CA ILE A 227 -1.38 2.12 -13.33
C ILE A 227 -2.03 1.20 -14.36
N ASN A 228 -1.77 1.43 -15.64
CA ASN A 228 -2.30 0.56 -16.68
C ASN A 228 -1.79 -0.89 -16.55
N GLU A 229 -0.52 -1.07 -16.20
CA GLU A 229 0.06 -2.39 -15.90
C GLU A 229 -0.63 -3.05 -14.70
N LEU A 230 -0.87 -2.30 -13.60
CA LEU A 230 -1.63 -2.78 -12.45
C LEU A 230 -3.07 -3.16 -12.84
N LEU A 231 -3.78 -2.32 -13.58
CA LEU A 231 -5.14 -2.59 -14.02
C LEU A 231 -5.22 -3.86 -14.85
N LEU A 232 -4.33 -4.03 -15.83
CA LEU A 232 -4.27 -5.23 -16.65
C LEU A 232 -4.00 -6.47 -15.78
N THR A 233 -3.05 -6.37 -14.84
CA THR A 233 -2.69 -7.48 -13.97
C THR A 233 -3.83 -7.83 -12.99
N CYS A 234 -4.49 -6.82 -12.40
CA CYS A 234 -5.59 -7.03 -11.46
C CYS A 234 -6.88 -7.53 -12.14
N LEU A 235 -7.07 -7.22 -13.42
CA LEU A 235 -8.26 -7.59 -14.19
C LEU A 235 -8.04 -8.82 -15.09
N ASP A 236 -6.87 -9.46 -15.03
CA ASP A 236 -6.61 -10.69 -15.80
C ASP A 236 -7.53 -11.81 -15.29
N PRO A 237 -8.40 -12.37 -16.14
CA PRO A 237 -9.28 -13.48 -15.77
C PRO A 237 -8.54 -14.72 -15.24
N ASN A 238 -7.29 -14.91 -15.63
CA ASN A 238 -6.46 -16.02 -15.16
C ASN A 238 -5.94 -15.80 -13.73
N ASN A 239 -6.04 -14.59 -13.19
CA ASN A 239 -5.81 -14.30 -11.77
C ASN A 239 -7.05 -14.64 -10.91
N GLU A 240 -8.20 -14.90 -11.50
CA GLU A 240 -9.32 -15.52 -10.79
C GLU A 240 -8.92 -16.96 -10.43
N ILE A 241 -8.39 -17.12 -9.23
CA ILE A 241 -8.27 -18.44 -8.61
C ILE A 241 -9.68 -19.03 -8.64
N GLU A 242 -9.84 -20.13 -9.37
CA GLU A 242 -11.11 -20.82 -9.64
C GLU A 242 -12.08 -20.73 -8.46
N SER A 243 -13.14 -19.94 -8.64
CA SER A 243 -14.18 -19.71 -7.62
C SER A 243 -15.22 -20.83 -7.62
N ASN A 244 -14.77 -22.11 -7.62
CA ASN A 244 -15.66 -23.24 -7.51
C ASN A 244 -15.30 -24.13 -6.32
N ALA A 245 -16.22 -24.17 -5.36
CA ALA A 245 -16.40 -25.19 -4.33
C ALA A 245 -15.16 -25.57 -3.48
N GLY A 246 -14.77 -24.69 -2.57
CA GLY A 246 -13.68 -24.91 -1.61
C GLY A 246 -13.20 -23.61 -0.96
N PHE A 247 -13.94 -22.55 -1.10
CA PHE A 247 -13.52 -21.15 -0.89
C PHE A 247 -13.07 -20.81 0.52
N ASP A 248 -13.73 -21.32 1.56
CA ASP A 248 -13.35 -21.00 2.95
C ASP A 248 -11.97 -21.56 3.33
N SER A 249 -11.57 -22.68 2.75
CA SER A 249 -10.27 -23.29 3.04
C SER A 249 -9.11 -22.61 2.28
N GLN A 250 -9.36 -22.07 1.10
CA GLN A 250 -8.31 -21.45 0.26
C GLN A 250 -8.02 -19.99 0.69
N GLU A 251 -9.06 -19.24 1.06
CA GLU A 251 -8.90 -17.91 1.65
C GLU A 251 -8.18 -17.98 2.99
N ALA A 252 -8.54 -18.96 3.83
CA ALA A 252 -7.80 -19.24 5.08
C ALA A 252 -6.34 -19.58 4.80
N GLU A 253 -6.04 -20.37 3.77
CA GLU A 253 -4.67 -20.74 3.40
C GLU A 253 -3.87 -19.52 2.86
N ILE A 254 -4.47 -18.66 2.04
CA ILE A 254 -3.84 -17.41 1.58
C ILE A 254 -3.55 -16.48 2.76
N ASN A 255 -4.52 -16.29 3.66
CA ASN A 255 -4.33 -15.49 4.87
C ASN A 255 -3.23 -16.05 5.76
N GLN A 256 -3.16 -17.38 5.90
CA GLN A 256 -2.09 -18.07 6.61
C GLN A 256 -0.72 -17.89 5.94
N LEU A 257 -0.65 -17.88 4.60
CA LEU A 257 0.58 -17.64 3.85
C LEU A 257 1.04 -16.18 3.95
N CYS A 258 0.12 -15.22 3.89
CA CYS A 258 0.43 -13.80 4.12
C CYS A 258 0.92 -13.56 5.55
N GLU A 259 0.29 -14.17 6.53
CA GLU A 259 0.74 -14.13 7.93
C GLU A 259 2.11 -14.80 8.11
N ALA A 260 2.34 -15.93 7.43
CA ALA A 260 3.63 -16.59 7.41
C ALA A 260 4.74 -15.68 6.82
N LYS A 261 4.45 -14.97 5.72
CA LYS A 261 5.37 -13.97 5.15
C LYS A 261 5.68 -12.86 6.17
N ARG A 262 4.67 -12.33 6.86
CA ARG A 262 4.84 -11.29 7.87
C ARG A 262 5.76 -11.76 9.00
N ILE A 263 5.44 -12.90 9.62
CA ILE A 263 6.25 -13.49 10.70
C ILE A 263 7.68 -13.76 10.22
N TRP A 264 7.84 -14.23 8.98
CA TRP A 264 9.13 -14.55 8.40
C TRP A 264 10.02 -13.31 8.24
N LEU A 265 9.45 -12.20 7.77
CA LEU A 265 10.15 -10.94 7.59
C LEU A 265 10.44 -10.21 8.91
N GLU A 266 9.57 -10.31 9.90
CA GLU A 266 9.83 -9.76 11.24
C GLU A 266 11.03 -10.44 11.93
N ASN A 267 11.29 -11.70 11.59
CA ASN A 267 12.41 -12.47 12.12
C ASN A 267 13.62 -12.52 11.15
N ILE A 268 13.79 -11.50 10.32
CA ILE A 268 14.80 -11.51 9.24
C ILE A 268 16.23 -11.69 9.74
N LYS A 269 16.56 -11.19 10.93
CA LYS A 269 17.89 -11.36 11.54
C LYS A 269 18.16 -12.80 11.95
N GLN A 270 17.20 -13.44 12.58
CA GLN A 270 17.25 -14.82 13.07
C GLN A 270 15.99 -15.56 12.62
N PRO A 271 15.94 -16.02 11.35
CA PRO A 271 14.77 -16.70 10.84
C PRO A 271 14.44 -17.93 11.71
N ILE A 272 13.18 -18.01 12.12
CA ILE A 272 12.67 -19.20 12.79
C ILE A 272 12.72 -20.39 11.83
N SER A 273 12.67 -21.63 12.34
CA SER A 273 12.61 -22.79 11.45
C SER A 273 11.31 -22.82 10.64
N LEU A 274 11.36 -23.41 9.44
CA LEU A 274 10.17 -23.55 8.59
C LEU A 274 9.07 -24.34 9.32
N CYS A 275 9.45 -25.35 10.11
CA CYS A 275 8.53 -26.10 10.97
C CYS A 275 7.86 -25.19 12.03
N SER A 276 8.61 -24.28 12.65
CA SER A 276 8.05 -23.33 13.62
C SER A 276 7.10 -22.33 12.94
N LEU A 277 7.46 -21.87 11.75
CA LEU A 277 6.57 -21.00 10.95
C LEU A 277 5.26 -21.71 10.60
N ALA A 278 5.37 -22.95 10.12
CA ALA A 278 4.23 -23.80 9.77
C ALA A 278 3.25 -23.96 10.96
N ARG A 279 3.78 -24.27 12.16
CA ARG A 279 2.96 -24.38 13.37
C ARG A 279 2.27 -23.09 13.74
N ARG A 280 2.96 -21.94 13.64
CA ARG A 280 2.38 -20.62 14.00
C ARG A 280 1.27 -20.20 13.08
N THR A 281 1.30 -20.65 11.82
CA THR A 281 0.33 -20.25 10.79
C THR A 281 -0.72 -21.32 10.50
N GLY A 282 -0.66 -22.48 11.19
CA GLY A 282 -1.61 -23.58 10.96
C GLY A 282 -1.41 -24.29 9.61
N LEU A 283 -0.25 -24.10 8.97
CA LEU A 283 0.13 -24.78 7.71
C LEU A 283 1.12 -25.91 7.98
N ASN A 284 1.31 -26.79 7.01
CA ASN A 284 2.48 -27.68 6.98
C ASN A 284 3.59 -27.08 6.11
N GLU A 285 4.82 -27.63 6.25
CA GLU A 285 5.99 -27.10 5.53
C GLU A 285 5.85 -27.18 4.00
N ASN A 286 5.19 -28.23 3.49
CA ASN A 286 4.97 -28.37 2.07
C ASN A 286 4.00 -27.30 1.53
N LYS A 287 2.88 -27.05 2.25
CA LYS A 287 1.94 -25.97 1.92
C LYS A 287 2.62 -24.61 1.98
N LEU A 288 3.47 -24.35 2.99
CA LEU A 288 4.27 -23.14 3.04
C LEU A 288 5.18 -23.01 1.81
N TYR A 289 5.94 -24.06 1.48
CA TYR A 289 6.90 -24.01 0.37
C TYR A 289 6.20 -23.81 -0.98
N VAL A 290 5.15 -24.59 -1.25
CA VAL A 290 4.37 -24.52 -2.49
C VAL A 290 3.58 -23.20 -2.56
N GLY A 291 2.93 -22.81 -1.46
CA GLY A 291 2.17 -21.57 -1.36
C GLY A 291 3.05 -20.33 -1.53
N PHE A 292 4.23 -20.29 -0.91
CA PHE A 292 5.19 -19.20 -1.11
C PHE A 292 5.66 -19.10 -2.56
N LYS A 293 5.95 -20.22 -3.22
CA LYS A 293 6.29 -20.19 -4.65
C LYS A 293 5.11 -19.72 -5.51
N LYS A 294 3.90 -20.19 -5.22
CA LYS A 294 2.70 -19.86 -5.97
C LYS A 294 2.28 -18.39 -5.75
N LEU A 295 2.31 -17.93 -4.50
CA LEU A 295 1.79 -16.62 -4.13
C LEU A 295 2.84 -15.51 -4.24
N PHE A 296 4.11 -15.80 -3.92
CA PHE A 296 5.19 -14.81 -3.87
C PHE A 296 6.32 -15.07 -4.90
N ASN A 297 6.15 -16.09 -5.75
CA ASN A 297 7.14 -16.54 -6.75
C ASN A 297 8.55 -16.83 -6.18
N LEU A 298 8.66 -16.98 -4.87
CA LEU A 298 9.88 -17.23 -4.12
C LEU A 298 9.66 -18.35 -3.10
N SER A 299 10.71 -19.11 -2.81
CA SER A 299 10.65 -19.95 -1.61
C SER A 299 10.74 -19.07 -0.35
N PRO A 300 10.33 -19.56 0.84
CA PRO A 300 10.50 -18.82 2.09
C PRO A 300 11.94 -18.32 2.30
N TYR A 301 12.94 -19.17 2.10
CA TYR A 301 14.34 -18.77 2.19
C TYR A 301 14.79 -17.82 1.09
N GLY A 302 14.24 -17.95 -0.12
CA GLY A 302 14.47 -17.01 -1.22
C GLY A 302 13.98 -15.61 -0.88
N LEU A 303 12.83 -15.49 -0.23
CA LEU A 303 12.30 -14.23 0.23
C LEU A 303 13.19 -13.56 1.28
N ILE A 304 13.68 -14.32 2.29
CA ILE A 304 14.63 -13.78 3.27
C ILE A 304 15.91 -13.29 2.58
N LEU A 305 16.46 -14.09 1.66
CA LEU A 305 17.67 -13.71 0.95
C LEU A 305 17.48 -12.41 0.18
N GLN A 306 16.41 -12.32 -0.60
CA GLN A 306 16.10 -11.12 -1.37
C GLN A 306 15.95 -9.89 -0.46
N THR A 307 15.14 -9.99 0.59
CA THR A 307 14.90 -8.87 1.53
C THR A 307 16.19 -8.45 2.25
N ARG A 308 17.04 -9.41 2.65
CA ARG A 308 18.36 -9.11 3.23
C ARG A 308 19.25 -8.35 2.25
N MET A 309 19.27 -8.74 0.98
CA MET A 309 20.08 -8.08 -0.05
C MET A 309 19.57 -6.67 -0.36
N GLU A 310 18.25 -6.46 -0.40
CA GLU A 310 17.64 -5.13 -0.56
C GLU A 310 17.95 -4.21 0.63
N LEU A 311 17.87 -4.73 1.86
CA LEU A 311 18.25 -3.97 3.06
C LEU A 311 19.76 -3.64 3.09
N ALA A 312 20.61 -4.59 2.65
CA ALA A 312 22.03 -4.33 2.52
C ALA A 312 22.32 -3.24 1.49
N GLN A 313 21.68 -3.30 0.35
CA GLN A 313 21.80 -2.31 -0.71
C GLN A 313 21.46 -0.92 -0.20
N ARG A 314 20.30 -0.77 0.48
CA ARG A 314 19.88 0.51 1.09
C ARG A 314 20.90 1.00 2.11
N SER A 315 21.36 0.12 3.00
CA SER A 315 22.35 0.49 4.01
C SER A 315 23.67 0.95 3.40
N LEU A 316 24.12 0.31 2.30
CA LEU A 316 25.32 0.72 1.57
C LEU A 316 25.17 2.10 0.88
N THR A 317 23.95 2.45 0.48
CA THR A 317 23.65 3.71 -0.23
C THR A 317 23.36 4.87 0.71
N GLU A 318 22.67 4.60 1.82
CA GLU A 318 22.06 5.62 2.65
C GLU A 318 22.78 5.85 4.00
N THR A 319 23.77 5.00 4.33
CA THR A 319 24.45 5.07 5.63
C THR A 319 25.97 4.88 5.51
N GLU A 320 26.70 5.39 6.52
CA GLU A 320 28.15 5.20 6.69
C GLU A 320 28.51 3.91 7.46
N LEU A 321 27.55 3.02 7.71
CA LEU A 321 27.78 1.77 8.44
C LEU A 321 28.87 0.95 7.75
N SER A 322 29.76 0.36 8.52
CA SER A 322 30.76 -0.58 8.01
C SER A 322 30.11 -1.83 7.40
N ILE A 323 30.82 -2.53 6.53
CA ILE A 323 30.35 -3.77 5.94
C ILE A 323 30.02 -4.83 7.01
N SER A 324 30.74 -4.80 8.13
CA SER A 324 30.51 -5.68 9.28
C SER A 324 29.19 -5.36 9.98
N GLU A 325 28.94 -4.08 10.26
CA GLU A 325 27.69 -3.63 10.90
C GLU A 325 26.45 -3.93 10.02
N ILE A 326 26.60 -3.74 8.70
CA ILE A 326 25.53 -4.10 7.75
C ILE A 326 25.27 -5.61 7.80
N ALA A 327 26.32 -6.43 7.74
CA ALA A 327 26.19 -7.88 7.81
C ALA A 327 25.44 -8.34 9.07
N ASP A 328 25.83 -7.81 10.24
CA ASP A 328 25.15 -8.11 11.51
C ASP A 328 23.69 -7.64 11.50
N ARG A 329 23.45 -6.42 11.03
CA ARG A 329 22.11 -5.83 11.00
C ARG A 329 21.10 -6.63 10.19
N ILE A 330 21.54 -7.28 9.10
CA ILE A 330 20.70 -8.11 8.24
C ILE A 330 20.73 -9.59 8.59
N GLY A 331 21.44 -9.99 9.66
CA GLY A 331 21.42 -11.33 10.23
C GLY A 331 22.42 -12.31 9.62
N TYR A 332 23.58 -11.82 9.17
CA TYR A 332 24.72 -12.67 8.83
C TYR A 332 25.69 -12.77 10.00
N THR A 333 26.17 -13.98 10.28
CA THR A 333 27.13 -14.25 11.37
C THR A 333 28.56 -13.78 11.06
N GLY A 334 28.83 -13.31 9.83
CA GLY A 334 30.13 -12.80 9.44
C GLY A 334 30.13 -12.12 8.08
N VAL A 335 31.09 -11.18 7.93
CA VAL A 335 31.28 -10.37 6.73
C VAL A 335 31.55 -11.21 5.48
N GLN A 336 32.26 -12.36 5.63
CA GLN A 336 32.60 -13.21 4.49
C GLN A 336 31.36 -13.86 3.87
N SER A 337 30.46 -14.42 4.70
CA SER A 337 29.21 -15.04 4.26
C SER A 337 28.27 -14.01 3.63
N PHE A 338 28.17 -12.83 4.23
CA PHE A 338 27.45 -11.70 3.66
C PHE A 338 28.02 -11.29 2.29
N SER A 339 29.33 -11.03 2.21
CA SER A 339 29.96 -10.55 0.98
C SER A 339 29.82 -11.55 -0.16
N LYS A 340 29.89 -12.86 0.14
CA LYS A 340 29.65 -13.92 -0.85
C LYS A 340 28.19 -13.89 -1.36
N ALA A 341 27.22 -13.79 -0.46
CA ALA A 341 25.78 -13.73 -0.83
C ALA A 341 25.48 -12.46 -1.64
N PHE A 342 25.99 -11.31 -1.21
CA PHE A 342 25.83 -10.04 -1.89
C PHE A 342 26.43 -10.07 -3.31
N LYS A 343 27.65 -10.60 -3.46
CA LYS A 343 28.30 -10.75 -4.76
C LYS A 343 27.53 -11.70 -5.69
N MET A 344 26.96 -12.77 -5.15
CA MET A 344 26.12 -13.68 -5.95
C MET A 344 24.86 -12.98 -6.46
N PHE A 345 24.26 -12.12 -5.64
CA PHE A 345 23.02 -11.43 -5.94
C PHE A 345 23.22 -10.22 -6.88
N PHE A 346 24.16 -9.32 -6.55
CA PHE A 346 24.41 -8.08 -7.29
C PHE A 346 25.59 -8.15 -8.27
N LYS A 347 26.29 -9.30 -8.38
CA LYS A 347 27.44 -9.55 -9.25
C LYS A 347 28.71 -8.74 -8.89
N GLU A 348 28.67 -7.95 -7.82
CA GLU A 348 29.81 -7.20 -7.28
C GLU A 348 29.86 -7.27 -5.75
N SER A 349 31.03 -7.06 -5.14
CA SER A 349 31.14 -7.10 -3.69
C SER A 349 30.54 -5.85 -3.03
N PRO A 350 30.12 -5.92 -1.74
CA PRO A 350 29.57 -4.76 -1.03
C PRO A 350 30.49 -3.54 -1.06
N LEU A 351 31.80 -3.76 -0.94
CA LEU A 351 32.78 -2.68 -0.97
C LEU A 351 32.90 -2.03 -2.36
N GLN A 352 32.90 -2.85 -3.42
CA GLN A 352 32.89 -2.36 -4.81
C GLN A 352 31.62 -1.58 -5.10
N TYR A 353 30.46 -2.08 -4.66
CA TYR A 353 29.17 -1.43 -4.79
C TYR A 353 29.18 -0.03 -4.16
N ARG A 354 29.66 0.11 -2.89
CA ARG A 354 29.77 1.38 -2.21
C ARG A 354 30.72 2.35 -2.91
N LYS A 355 31.91 1.91 -3.31
CA LYS A 355 32.88 2.74 -4.04
C LYS A 355 32.30 3.28 -5.36
N ARG A 356 31.59 2.46 -6.09
CA ARG A 356 30.95 2.86 -7.35
C ARG A 356 29.91 3.97 -7.12
N LEU A 357 29.11 3.87 -6.06
CA LEU A 357 28.14 4.90 -5.70
C LEU A 357 28.79 6.22 -5.30
N GLN A 358 29.89 6.17 -4.55
CA GLN A 358 30.64 7.37 -4.14
C GLN A 358 31.31 8.08 -5.31
N GLN A 359 31.64 7.37 -6.38
CA GLN A 359 32.21 7.96 -7.61
C GLN A 359 31.15 8.57 -8.53
N GLN A 360 29.86 8.32 -8.29
CA GLN A 360 28.74 8.83 -9.08
C GLN A 360 28.06 10.07 -8.43
N GLN A 361 28.47 10.42 -7.22
CA GLN A 361 28.09 11.66 -6.51
C GLN A 361 29.10 12.76 -6.74
#